data_1d2c204835adee519c4bc10bfc718529
#
_entry.id   1d2c204835adee519c4bc10bfc718529
#
_cell.length_a   1.000
_cell.length_b   1.000
_cell.length_c   1.000
_cell.angle_alpha   90.00
_cell.angle_beta   90.00
_cell.angle_gamma   90.00
#
_symmetry.space_group_name_H-M   'P 1'
#
loop_
_entity.id
_entity.type
_entity.pdbx_description
1 polymer ?
#
loop_
_entity_poly.entity_id
_entity_poly.type
_entity_poly.pdbx_seq_one_letter_code
_entity_poly.pdbx_strand_id
1 'polypeptide(L)'
;MSYKHLTINERNKIEVLRKEGYSSRRIAKILGFHHSTISRELKRCDNDYEAVYAQKDKMEKSSSKGRKPKVDDNITKCISEKLHKKWSPEQIANTVCKDIVCFKTIYNWIYSGIIDFDISELRRKVKSRKPKETRGKFNIGKSINKRPKEVKKRNTFGHWELDTVVSSRGKSKGCLATFVERKTRFYIALPMVDRSKNSMLGAIDKLIKSLPLEALKTFTSDRGKEFACYEDVEKRGINFYFADAYSAWQRGSNENSNGLLREIILRRQIYLKYLLMS
;
A
#
# COMPACT_ATOMS: atom_id res chain seq x y z
N MET A 1 -12.46 4.03 -37.70
CA MET A 1 -11.21 4.76 -38.00
C MET A 1 -10.79 5.56 -36.79
N SER A 2 -9.56 5.38 -36.32
CA SER A 2 -9.01 6.16 -35.18
C SER A 2 -8.74 7.60 -35.66
N TYR A 3 -9.21 8.60 -34.91
CA TYR A 3 -8.96 10.02 -35.21
C TYR A 3 -7.47 10.34 -34.98
N LYS A 4 -6.79 10.81 -36.03
CA LYS A 4 -5.38 11.20 -35.99
C LYS A 4 -5.26 12.71 -35.84
N HIS A 5 -4.64 13.14 -34.74
CA HIS A 5 -4.33 14.56 -34.50
C HIS A 5 -3.15 15.01 -35.35
N LEU A 6 -3.19 16.28 -35.82
CA LEU A 6 -2.05 16.91 -36.52
C LEU A 6 -0.83 16.97 -35.56
N THR A 7 0.32 16.56 -36.09
CA THR A 7 1.64 16.67 -35.47
C THR A 7 2.25 18.05 -35.77
N ILE A 8 3.31 18.43 -35.04
CA ILE A 8 4.04 19.67 -35.33
C ILE A 8 4.62 19.68 -36.75
N ASN A 9 5.09 18.53 -37.25
CA ASN A 9 5.64 18.44 -38.60
C ASN A 9 4.56 18.67 -39.67
N GLU A 10 3.34 18.17 -39.46
CA GLU A 10 2.22 18.43 -40.33
C GLU A 10 1.79 19.91 -40.28
N ARG A 11 1.86 20.55 -39.11
CA ARG A 11 1.63 21.99 -38.95
C ARG A 11 2.65 22.83 -39.69
N ASN A 12 3.93 22.49 -39.61
CA ASN A 12 4.99 23.16 -40.36
C ASN A 12 4.73 23.08 -41.88
N LYS A 13 4.30 21.87 -42.38
CA LYS A 13 3.93 21.73 -43.80
C LYS A 13 2.73 22.57 -44.16
N ILE A 14 1.70 22.70 -43.31
CA ILE A 14 0.55 23.56 -43.52
C ILE A 14 0.99 25.03 -43.62
N GLU A 15 1.89 25.47 -42.76
CA GLU A 15 2.42 26.84 -42.74
C GLU A 15 3.11 27.18 -44.06
N VAL A 16 4.05 26.33 -44.51
CA VAL A 16 4.76 26.52 -45.78
C VAL A 16 3.79 26.57 -46.95
N LEU A 17 2.89 25.58 -47.06
CA LEU A 17 1.92 25.52 -48.15
C LEU A 17 0.95 26.71 -48.15
N ARG A 18 0.64 27.25 -46.92
CA ARG A 18 -0.22 28.44 -46.81
C ARG A 18 0.50 29.71 -47.26
N LYS A 19 1.77 29.88 -46.92
CA LYS A 19 2.63 30.97 -47.41
C LYS A 19 2.80 30.97 -48.93
N GLU A 20 2.84 29.78 -49.53
CA GLU A 20 2.86 29.57 -50.99
C GLU A 20 1.48 29.81 -51.68
N GLY A 21 0.46 30.25 -50.93
CA GLY A 21 -0.84 30.59 -51.46
C GLY A 21 -1.82 29.44 -51.71
N TYR A 22 -1.50 28.21 -51.26
CA TYR A 22 -2.40 27.06 -51.48
C TYR A 22 -3.69 27.20 -50.64
N SER A 23 -4.80 26.82 -51.30
CA SER A 23 -6.11 26.79 -50.63
C SER A 23 -6.18 25.64 -49.59
N SER A 24 -7.03 25.77 -48.55
CA SER A 24 -7.23 24.73 -47.53
C SER A 24 -7.62 23.36 -48.12
N ARG A 25 -8.37 23.33 -49.20
CA ARG A 25 -8.74 22.10 -49.94
C ARG A 25 -7.52 21.45 -50.59
N ARG A 26 -6.64 22.25 -51.21
CA ARG A 26 -5.43 21.77 -51.87
C ARG A 26 -4.43 21.25 -50.84
N ILE A 27 -4.22 21.95 -49.72
CA ILE A 27 -3.40 21.53 -48.59
C ILE A 27 -3.89 20.19 -48.03
N ALA A 28 -5.20 20.05 -47.84
CA ALA A 28 -5.81 18.84 -47.33
C ALA A 28 -5.52 17.62 -48.26
N LYS A 29 -5.63 17.81 -49.56
CA LYS A 29 -5.33 16.79 -50.55
C LYS A 29 -3.85 16.38 -50.54
N ILE A 30 -2.93 17.34 -50.41
CA ILE A 30 -1.48 17.10 -50.37
C ILE A 30 -1.10 16.29 -49.11
N LEU A 31 -1.68 16.65 -47.95
CA LEU A 31 -1.32 16.07 -46.66
C LEU A 31 -2.15 14.83 -46.28
N GLY A 32 -3.15 14.46 -47.11
CA GLY A 32 -4.01 13.29 -46.86
C GLY A 32 -5.00 13.48 -45.69
N PHE A 33 -5.41 14.71 -45.42
CA PHE A 33 -6.42 15.02 -44.39
C PHE A 33 -7.74 15.45 -45.03
N HIS A 34 -8.83 15.36 -44.25
CA HIS A 34 -10.08 15.95 -44.67
C HIS A 34 -9.99 17.49 -44.65
N HIS A 35 -10.61 18.17 -45.62
CA HIS A 35 -10.51 19.62 -45.76
C HIS A 35 -10.99 20.38 -44.49
N SER A 36 -12.00 19.85 -43.77
CA SER A 36 -12.49 20.47 -42.54
C SER A 36 -11.44 20.44 -41.39
N THR A 37 -10.53 19.45 -41.40
CA THR A 37 -9.43 19.39 -40.42
C THR A 37 -8.48 20.55 -40.67
N ILE A 38 -8.07 20.79 -41.89
CA ILE A 38 -7.19 21.91 -42.27
C ILE A 38 -7.87 23.24 -42.03
N SER A 39 -9.15 23.38 -42.41
CA SER A 39 -9.91 24.62 -42.18
C SER A 39 -10.03 24.95 -40.68
N ARG A 40 -10.30 23.98 -39.81
CA ARG A 40 -10.34 24.18 -38.36
C ARG A 40 -8.96 24.50 -37.78
N GLU A 41 -7.92 23.91 -38.34
CA GLU A 41 -6.55 24.16 -37.88
C GLU A 41 -6.10 25.60 -38.24
N LEU A 42 -6.39 26.06 -39.47
CA LEU A 42 -6.09 27.43 -39.91
C LEU A 42 -6.83 28.50 -39.06
N LYS A 43 -8.03 28.21 -38.56
CA LYS A 43 -8.80 29.08 -37.68
C LYS A 43 -8.21 29.22 -36.26
N ARG A 44 -7.09 28.58 -35.96
CA ARG A 44 -6.40 28.74 -34.67
C ARG A 44 -5.61 30.04 -34.55
N CYS A 45 -5.25 30.60 -35.69
CA CYS A 45 -4.55 31.87 -35.83
C CYS A 45 -5.49 32.88 -36.49
N ASP A 46 -5.62 34.04 -35.87
CA ASP A 46 -6.50 35.10 -36.41
C ASP A 46 -5.90 35.84 -37.61
N ASN A 47 -4.58 35.82 -37.72
CA ASN A 47 -3.80 36.41 -38.81
C ASN A 47 -3.12 35.27 -39.62
N ASP A 48 -1.86 35.48 -40.04
CA ASP A 48 -1.09 34.47 -40.73
C ASP A 48 -0.90 33.21 -39.86
N TYR A 49 -1.02 32.04 -40.51
CA TYR A 49 -0.93 30.76 -39.80
C TYR A 49 0.51 30.46 -39.44
N GLU A 50 0.75 30.27 -38.14
CA GLU A 50 2.03 29.84 -37.55
C GLU A 50 1.89 28.45 -36.87
N ALA A 51 2.74 27.52 -37.27
CA ALA A 51 2.69 26.14 -36.77
C ALA A 51 2.97 26.04 -35.26
N VAL A 52 3.91 26.86 -34.78
CA VAL A 52 4.31 26.88 -33.35
C VAL A 52 3.15 27.41 -32.50
N TYR A 53 2.53 28.51 -32.92
CA TYR A 53 1.38 29.10 -32.22
C TYR A 53 0.19 28.12 -32.21
N ALA A 54 -0.12 27.49 -33.32
CA ALA A 54 -1.19 26.53 -33.43
C ALA A 54 -0.95 25.27 -32.55
N GLN A 55 0.32 24.87 -32.41
CA GLN A 55 0.70 23.79 -31.49
C GLN A 55 0.51 24.19 -30.04
N LYS A 56 0.91 25.42 -29.65
CA LYS A 56 0.73 25.94 -28.30
C LYS A 56 -0.75 26.06 -27.95
N ASP A 57 -1.57 26.65 -28.82
CA ASP A 57 -3.03 26.74 -28.67
C ASP A 57 -3.68 25.37 -28.47
N LYS A 58 -3.25 24.36 -29.27
CA LYS A 58 -3.72 22.99 -29.09
C LYS A 58 -3.38 22.45 -27.70
N MET A 59 -2.14 22.67 -27.21
CA MET A 59 -1.71 22.20 -25.92
C MET A 59 -2.48 22.85 -24.77
N GLU A 60 -2.67 24.18 -24.83
CA GLU A 60 -3.45 24.96 -23.86
C GLU A 60 -4.92 24.49 -23.82
N LYS A 61 -5.56 24.39 -24.98
CA LYS A 61 -6.94 23.89 -25.09
C LYS A 61 -7.06 22.41 -24.66
N SER A 62 -6.02 21.62 -24.83
CA SER A 62 -5.98 20.22 -24.38
C SER A 62 -5.84 20.11 -22.86
N SER A 63 -5.02 20.94 -22.25
CA SER A 63 -4.82 20.97 -20.79
C SER A 63 -6.06 21.41 -20.01
N SER A 64 -6.90 22.24 -20.62
CA SER A 64 -8.16 22.68 -20.02
C SER A 64 -9.33 21.69 -20.16
N LYS A 65 -9.14 20.60 -20.94
CA LYS A 65 -10.16 19.56 -21.13
C LYS A 65 -10.14 18.55 -19.98
N GLY A 66 -11.30 17.97 -19.70
CA GLY A 66 -11.48 16.94 -18.71
C GLY A 66 -12.06 17.47 -17.39
N ARG A 67 -12.25 16.56 -16.43
CA ARG A 67 -12.75 16.91 -15.10
C ARG A 67 -11.64 17.62 -14.33
N LYS A 68 -11.92 18.84 -13.88
CA LYS A 68 -10.98 19.57 -13.02
C LYS A 68 -10.78 18.81 -11.71
N PRO A 69 -9.54 18.69 -11.20
CA PRO A 69 -9.29 18.06 -9.91
C PRO A 69 -10.04 18.85 -8.82
N LYS A 70 -10.68 18.13 -7.90
CA LYS A 70 -11.30 18.69 -6.70
C LYS A 70 -10.22 19.02 -5.65
N VAL A 71 -9.24 19.83 -6.03
CA VAL A 71 -8.18 20.26 -5.12
C VAL A 71 -8.71 21.43 -4.31
N ASP A 72 -8.73 21.26 -2.99
CA ASP A 72 -9.01 22.29 -2.01
C ASP A 72 -7.82 22.35 -1.05
N ASP A 73 -7.33 23.56 -0.77
CA ASP A 73 -6.16 23.76 0.10
C ASP A 73 -6.38 23.21 1.50
N ASN A 74 -7.59 23.26 2.03
CA ASN A 74 -7.91 22.70 3.33
C ASN A 74 -7.81 21.15 3.32
N ILE A 75 -8.30 20.54 2.25
CA ILE A 75 -8.25 19.08 2.08
C ILE A 75 -6.80 18.62 1.90
N THR A 76 -6.01 19.31 1.09
CA THR A 76 -4.60 18.96 0.85
C THR A 76 -3.76 19.09 2.10
N LYS A 77 -3.94 20.16 2.88
CA LYS A 77 -3.28 20.35 4.18
C LYS A 77 -3.65 19.23 5.15
N CYS A 78 -4.94 18.93 5.30
CA CYS A 78 -5.42 17.86 6.18
C CYS A 78 -4.83 16.51 5.79
N ILE A 79 -4.78 16.19 4.49
CA ILE A 79 -4.18 14.94 3.99
C ILE A 79 -2.68 14.90 4.31
N SER A 80 -1.94 16.01 4.06
CA SER A 80 -0.51 16.10 4.33
C SER A 80 -0.21 15.87 5.82
N GLU A 81 -0.93 16.52 6.73
CA GLU A 81 -0.79 16.32 8.18
C GLU A 81 -1.00 14.86 8.60
N LYS A 82 -2.00 14.18 8.02
CA LYS A 82 -2.27 12.76 8.33
C LYS A 82 -1.21 11.82 7.75
N LEU A 83 -0.68 12.13 6.57
CA LEU A 83 0.44 11.39 5.98
C LEU A 83 1.69 11.48 6.86
N HIS A 84 2.03 12.67 7.36
CA HIS A 84 3.15 12.84 8.32
C HIS A 84 2.91 12.09 9.64
N LYS A 85 1.66 11.92 10.06
CA LYS A 85 1.26 11.06 11.18
C LYS A 85 1.25 9.57 10.81
N LYS A 86 1.84 9.19 9.67
CA LYS A 86 1.96 7.81 9.15
C LYS A 86 0.64 7.11 8.83
N TRP A 87 -0.42 7.88 8.58
CA TRP A 87 -1.65 7.32 8.05
C TRP A 87 -1.49 6.92 6.58
N SER A 88 -2.09 5.79 6.18
CA SER A 88 -2.09 5.44 4.76
C SER A 88 -3.15 6.25 3.99
N PRO A 89 -2.97 6.46 2.66
CA PRO A 89 -3.99 7.07 1.82
C PRO A 89 -5.37 6.40 1.93
N GLU A 90 -5.42 5.08 2.14
CA GLU A 90 -6.65 4.33 2.35
C GLU A 90 -7.32 4.69 3.68
N GLN A 91 -6.54 4.82 4.76
CA GLN A 91 -7.07 5.26 6.06
C GLN A 91 -7.63 6.67 5.97
N ILE A 92 -6.90 7.59 5.34
CA ILE A 92 -7.32 9.00 5.17
C ILE A 92 -8.62 9.08 4.36
N ALA A 93 -8.69 8.36 3.23
CA ALA A 93 -9.88 8.35 2.38
C ALA A 93 -11.12 7.78 3.06
N ASN A 94 -10.95 6.77 3.94
CA ASN A 94 -12.07 6.11 4.61
C ASN A 94 -12.49 6.78 5.94
N THR A 95 -11.74 7.79 6.40
CA THR A 95 -12.02 8.50 7.66
C THR A 95 -12.26 9.99 7.42
N VAL A 96 -11.17 10.75 7.33
CA VAL A 96 -11.20 12.22 7.27
C VAL A 96 -11.74 12.74 5.94
N CYS A 97 -11.44 12.05 4.84
CA CYS A 97 -11.85 12.42 3.49
C CYS A 97 -12.95 11.50 2.93
N LYS A 98 -13.73 10.87 3.83
CA LYS A 98 -14.82 9.98 3.43
C LYS A 98 -15.79 10.71 2.50
N ASP A 99 -16.14 10.06 1.39
CA ASP A 99 -17.05 10.55 0.35
C ASP A 99 -16.57 11.83 -0.39
N ILE A 100 -15.40 12.39 -0.03
CA ILE A 100 -14.82 13.58 -0.68
C ILE A 100 -13.84 13.15 -1.78
N VAL A 101 -12.82 12.35 -1.41
CA VAL A 101 -11.81 11.83 -2.35
C VAL A 101 -11.50 10.36 -2.09
N CYS A 102 -11.27 9.60 -3.15
CA CYS A 102 -10.85 8.21 -3.01
C CYS A 102 -9.32 8.11 -2.81
N PHE A 103 -8.85 7.01 -2.24
CA PHE A 103 -7.42 6.80 -1.97
C PHE A 103 -6.55 6.87 -3.23
N LYS A 104 -7.05 6.45 -4.41
CA LYS A 104 -6.33 6.59 -5.68
C LYS A 104 -6.08 8.05 -6.04
N THR A 105 -7.03 8.94 -5.75
CA THR A 105 -6.87 10.38 -5.95
C THR A 105 -5.77 10.95 -5.06
N ILE A 106 -5.70 10.51 -3.80
CA ILE A 106 -4.62 10.92 -2.87
C ILE A 106 -3.26 10.47 -3.40
N TYR A 107 -3.11 9.21 -3.85
CA TYR A 107 -1.87 8.76 -4.49
C TYR A 107 -1.50 9.60 -5.72
N ASN A 108 -2.47 9.88 -6.60
CA ASN A 108 -2.23 10.71 -7.78
C ASN A 108 -1.77 12.13 -7.40
N TRP A 109 -2.34 12.73 -6.36
CA TRP A 109 -1.94 14.05 -5.89
C TRP A 109 -0.53 14.06 -5.29
N ILE A 110 -0.12 12.99 -4.59
CA ILE A 110 1.26 12.82 -4.12
C ILE A 110 2.21 12.68 -5.32
N TYR A 111 1.90 11.81 -6.28
CA TYR A 111 2.77 11.56 -7.45
C TYR A 111 2.84 12.75 -8.40
N SER A 112 1.81 13.59 -8.47
CA SER A 112 1.80 14.81 -9.29
C SER A 112 2.36 16.05 -8.57
N GLY A 113 2.77 15.92 -7.31
CA GLY A 113 3.31 17.04 -6.51
C GLY A 113 2.28 18.05 -6.04
N ILE A 114 0.98 17.75 -6.14
CA ILE A 114 -0.11 18.59 -5.58
C ILE A 114 -0.05 18.57 -4.05
N ILE A 115 0.27 17.42 -3.46
CA ILE A 115 0.55 17.27 -2.04
C ILE A 115 2.06 17.16 -1.88
N ASP A 116 2.66 18.10 -1.15
CA ASP A 116 4.08 18.05 -0.79
C ASP A 116 4.30 16.96 0.26
N PHE A 117 4.72 15.78 -0.21
CA PHE A 117 5.01 14.62 0.61
C PHE A 117 6.05 13.72 -0.07
N ASP A 118 7.08 13.33 0.67
CA ASP A 118 8.13 12.45 0.14
C ASP A 118 7.57 11.03 -0.10
N ILE A 119 7.53 10.63 -1.37
CA ILE A 119 7.12 9.28 -1.81
C ILE A 119 7.90 8.18 -1.08
N SER A 120 9.17 8.47 -0.70
CA SER A 120 10.00 7.53 0.06
C SER A 120 9.46 7.22 1.45
N GLU A 121 8.60 8.05 2.01
CA GLU A 121 7.95 7.86 3.29
C GLU A 121 6.69 7.00 3.20
N LEU A 122 6.16 6.76 2.01
CA LEU A 122 5.03 5.84 1.82
C LEU A 122 5.41 4.42 2.25
N ARG A 123 4.49 3.73 2.90
CA ARG A 123 4.70 2.41 3.49
C ARG A 123 5.24 1.35 2.51
N ARG A 124 4.77 1.35 1.26
CA ARG A 124 5.24 0.46 0.20
C ARG A 124 6.24 1.15 -0.72
N LYS A 125 7.42 1.49 -0.18
CA LYS A 125 8.60 1.79 -1.01
C LYS A 125 8.79 0.64 -1.98
N VAL A 126 9.01 0.89 -3.25
CA VAL A 126 9.23 -0.12 -4.31
C VAL A 126 10.07 -1.29 -3.77
N LYS A 127 9.42 -2.32 -3.24
CA LYS A 127 10.10 -3.49 -2.68
C LYS A 127 10.33 -4.49 -3.80
N SER A 128 11.58 -4.74 -4.16
CA SER A 128 11.96 -5.85 -5.03
C SER A 128 11.56 -7.20 -4.41
N ARG A 129 11.25 -8.20 -5.25
CA ARG A 129 10.99 -9.57 -4.78
C ARG A 129 12.23 -10.11 -4.07
N LYS A 130 12.07 -10.58 -2.83
CA LYS A 130 13.15 -11.24 -2.08
C LYS A 130 13.47 -12.58 -2.71
N PRO A 131 14.75 -13.04 -2.66
CA PRO A 131 15.14 -14.38 -3.11
C PRO A 131 14.39 -15.44 -2.32
N LYS A 132 14.15 -16.60 -2.97
CA LYS A 132 13.43 -17.75 -2.40
C LYS A 132 14.24 -18.36 -1.26
N GLU A 133 13.63 -18.53 -0.10
CA GLU A 133 14.30 -19.13 1.06
C GLU A 133 14.42 -20.66 0.92
N THR A 134 15.58 -21.20 1.28
CA THR A 134 15.94 -22.62 1.11
C THR A 134 16.08 -23.41 2.42
N ARG A 135 15.69 -22.80 3.58
CA ARG A 135 15.80 -23.46 4.89
C ARG A 135 14.84 -24.66 5.01
N GLY A 136 15.30 -25.70 5.71
CA GLY A 136 14.59 -26.97 5.89
C GLY A 136 13.21 -26.87 6.57
N LYS A 137 12.37 -27.88 6.37
CA LYS A 137 11.01 -27.96 6.94
C LYS A 137 11.09 -28.53 8.36
N PHE A 138 10.72 -27.74 9.35
CA PHE A 138 10.51 -28.19 10.73
C PHE A 138 9.01 -28.49 10.92
N ASN A 139 8.66 -29.77 11.12
CA ASN A 139 7.27 -30.22 11.25
C ASN A 139 6.92 -30.44 12.73
N ILE A 140 6.17 -29.52 13.30
CA ILE A 140 5.64 -29.62 14.68
C ILE A 140 4.14 -29.32 14.69
N GLY A 141 3.43 -29.94 15.62
CA GLY A 141 2.04 -29.64 15.96
C GLY A 141 1.01 -29.85 14.84
N LYS A 142 -0.18 -29.33 15.03
CA LYS A 142 -1.32 -29.48 14.10
C LYS A 142 -1.19 -28.51 12.92
N SER A 143 -1.27 -29.02 11.68
CA SER A 143 -1.29 -28.16 10.48
C SER A 143 -2.50 -27.22 10.47
N ILE A 144 -2.33 -26.03 9.90
CA ILE A 144 -3.38 -25.05 9.66
C ILE A 144 -4.56 -25.62 8.85
N ASN A 145 -4.34 -26.68 8.08
CA ASN A 145 -5.39 -27.35 7.32
C ASN A 145 -6.42 -28.06 8.21
N LYS A 146 -6.04 -28.40 9.45
CA LYS A 146 -6.94 -29.00 10.47
C LYS A 146 -7.71 -27.93 11.27
N ARG A 147 -7.45 -26.65 11.03
CA ARG A 147 -8.11 -25.53 11.69
C ARG A 147 -9.58 -25.43 11.25
N PRO A 148 -10.53 -25.14 12.16
CA PRO A 148 -11.95 -25.00 11.83
C PRO A 148 -12.18 -24.04 10.67
N LYS A 149 -13.09 -24.39 9.74
CA LYS A 149 -13.39 -23.59 8.54
C LYS A 149 -13.92 -22.20 8.87
N GLU A 150 -14.64 -22.04 10.01
CA GLU A 150 -15.16 -20.77 10.50
C GLU A 150 -14.07 -19.71 10.70
N VAL A 151 -12.85 -20.12 11.08
CA VAL A 151 -11.71 -19.21 11.27
C VAL A 151 -11.34 -18.48 9.98
N LYS A 152 -11.59 -19.08 8.80
CA LYS A 152 -11.36 -18.42 7.51
C LYS A 152 -12.34 -17.29 7.26
N LYS A 153 -13.61 -17.45 7.71
CA LYS A 153 -14.67 -16.46 7.51
C LYS A 153 -14.50 -15.20 8.37
N ARG A 154 -13.70 -15.27 9.45
CA ARG A 154 -13.45 -14.16 10.39
C ARG A 154 -14.69 -13.58 11.02
N ASN A 155 -15.73 -14.40 11.21
CA ASN A 155 -17.02 -13.94 11.77
C ASN A 155 -17.06 -14.06 13.28
N THR A 156 -16.27 -14.97 13.86
CA THR A 156 -16.19 -15.23 15.30
C THR A 156 -14.95 -14.60 15.90
N PHE A 157 -15.08 -14.03 17.09
CA PHE A 157 -13.96 -13.54 17.91
C PHE A 157 -13.25 -14.68 18.61
N GLY A 158 -11.95 -14.49 18.90
CA GLY A 158 -11.14 -15.44 19.67
C GLY A 158 -10.15 -16.28 18.85
N HIS A 159 -9.94 -15.95 17.59
CA HIS A 159 -8.98 -16.61 16.72
C HIS A 159 -7.77 -15.71 16.46
N TRP A 160 -6.63 -16.07 17.02
CA TRP A 160 -5.43 -15.23 17.04
C TRP A 160 -4.32 -15.76 16.13
N GLU A 161 -3.64 -14.85 15.46
CA GLU A 161 -2.38 -15.11 14.76
C GLU A 161 -1.22 -14.61 15.61
N LEU A 162 -0.23 -15.48 15.82
CA LEU A 162 0.96 -15.21 16.64
C LEU A 162 2.20 -15.07 15.76
N ASP A 163 3.08 -14.14 16.12
CA ASP A 163 4.38 -13.98 15.48
C ASP A 163 5.40 -13.33 16.44
N THR A 164 6.64 -13.25 16.01
CA THR A 164 7.71 -12.61 16.75
C THR A 164 8.34 -11.49 15.93
N VAL A 165 8.38 -10.29 16.48
CA VAL A 165 9.10 -9.17 15.89
C VAL A 165 10.43 -9.00 16.63
N VAL A 166 11.51 -9.33 15.92
CA VAL A 166 12.87 -9.18 16.45
C VAL A 166 13.41 -7.76 16.24
N SER A 167 14.19 -7.27 17.19
CA SER A 167 14.87 -5.98 17.13
C SER A 167 15.99 -5.99 16.06
N SER A 168 17.22 -5.76 16.40
CA SER A 168 18.34 -5.79 15.45
C SER A 168 19.11 -7.10 15.55
N ARG A 169 19.30 -7.79 14.42
CA ARG A 169 20.13 -9.01 14.41
C ARG A 169 21.55 -8.69 14.89
N GLY A 170 22.03 -9.48 15.86
CA GLY A 170 23.40 -9.40 16.37
C GLY A 170 23.67 -8.32 17.42
N LYS A 171 22.73 -7.39 17.67
CA LYS A 171 22.92 -6.29 18.66
C LYS A 171 22.04 -6.42 19.91
N SER A 172 20.92 -7.14 19.83
CA SER A 172 20.02 -7.36 20.96
C SER A 172 19.29 -8.68 20.79
N LYS A 173 19.07 -9.38 21.89
CA LYS A 173 18.22 -10.60 21.96
C LYS A 173 16.75 -10.23 22.13
N GLY A 174 16.42 -9.00 22.55
CA GLY A 174 15.06 -8.54 22.82
C GLY A 174 14.17 -8.58 21.59
N CYS A 175 12.96 -9.04 21.78
CA CYS A 175 11.95 -9.16 20.74
C CYS A 175 10.55 -8.93 21.33
N LEU A 176 9.56 -8.81 20.46
CA LEU A 176 8.15 -8.68 20.84
C LEU A 176 7.40 -9.93 20.39
N ALA A 177 6.64 -10.55 21.30
CA ALA A 177 5.56 -11.45 20.92
C ALA A 177 4.38 -10.62 20.42
N THR A 178 3.85 -10.95 19.28
CA THR A 178 2.75 -10.21 18.67
C THR A 178 1.54 -11.11 18.45
N PHE A 179 0.38 -10.61 18.79
CA PHE A 179 -0.89 -11.30 18.77
C PHE A 179 -1.90 -10.46 18.00
N VAL A 180 -2.50 -11.02 16.95
CA VAL A 180 -3.53 -10.34 16.15
C VAL A 180 -4.81 -11.16 16.19
N GLU A 181 -5.88 -10.59 16.68
CA GLU A 181 -7.22 -11.18 16.58
C GLU A 181 -7.75 -11.03 15.15
N ARG A 182 -8.29 -12.12 14.57
CA ARG A 182 -8.56 -12.21 13.13
C ARG A 182 -9.81 -11.45 12.68
N LYS A 183 -10.83 -11.33 13.53
CA LYS A 183 -12.10 -10.65 13.22
C LYS A 183 -11.94 -9.14 13.37
N THR A 184 -11.50 -8.69 14.52
CA THR A 184 -11.43 -7.28 14.91
C THR A 184 -10.14 -6.60 14.49
N ARG A 185 -9.08 -7.36 14.20
CA ARG A 185 -7.71 -6.87 14.01
C ARG A 185 -7.10 -6.27 15.27
N PHE A 186 -7.69 -6.57 16.42
CA PHE A 186 -7.12 -6.18 17.69
C PHE A 186 -5.70 -6.72 17.80
N TYR A 187 -4.76 -5.85 18.13
CA TYR A 187 -3.33 -6.15 18.08
C TYR A 187 -2.68 -5.88 19.42
N ILE A 188 -1.98 -6.89 19.92
CA ILE A 188 -1.22 -6.82 21.18
C ILE A 188 0.24 -7.15 20.87
N ALA A 189 1.17 -6.38 21.43
CA ALA A 189 2.60 -6.65 21.36
C ALA A 189 3.17 -6.65 22.78
N LEU A 190 3.73 -7.78 23.20
CA LEU A 190 4.32 -7.96 24.52
C LEU A 190 5.85 -8.12 24.41
N PRO A 191 6.64 -7.41 25.25
CA PRO A 191 8.08 -7.56 25.24
C PRO A 191 8.52 -8.92 25.75
N MET A 192 9.54 -9.49 25.10
CA MET A 192 10.23 -10.71 25.49
C MET A 192 11.73 -10.45 25.60
N VAL A 193 12.37 -11.07 26.57
CA VAL A 193 13.83 -10.96 26.80
C VAL A 193 14.60 -11.57 25.62
N ASP A 194 14.10 -12.69 25.12
CA ASP A 194 14.69 -13.42 23.99
C ASP A 194 13.63 -14.18 23.19
N ARG A 195 14.06 -14.77 22.07
CA ARG A 195 13.22 -15.60 21.19
C ARG A 195 13.26 -17.07 21.61
N SER A 196 13.01 -17.37 22.88
CA SER A 196 12.95 -18.73 23.41
C SER A 196 11.52 -19.23 23.59
N LYS A 197 11.38 -20.56 23.73
CA LYS A 197 10.12 -21.23 24.09
C LYS A 197 9.55 -20.67 25.40
N ASN A 198 10.37 -20.45 26.41
CA ASN A 198 9.95 -20.00 27.73
C ASN A 198 9.48 -18.55 27.71
N SER A 199 10.21 -17.66 27.01
CA SER A 199 9.82 -16.27 26.86
C SER A 199 8.49 -16.12 26.10
N MET A 200 8.25 -16.93 25.07
CA MET A 200 6.99 -16.96 24.32
C MET A 200 5.85 -17.51 25.20
N LEU A 201 6.07 -18.57 25.96
CA LEU A 201 5.07 -19.09 26.90
C LEU A 201 4.68 -18.04 27.94
N GLY A 202 5.66 -17.34 28.52
CA GLY A 202 5.41 -16.26 29.46
C GLY A 202 4.60 -15.10 28.85
N ALA A 203 4.83 -14.75 27.59
CA ALA A 203 4.04 -13.77 26.88
C ALA A 203 2.59 -14.26 26.63
N ILE A 204 2.43 -15.51 26.26
CA ILE A 204 1.09 -16.13 26.09
C ILE A 204 0.36 -16.19 27.43
N ASP A 205 1.04 -16.50 28.54
CA ASP A 205 0.42 -16.52 29.86
C ASP A 205 -0.05 -15.12 30.32
N LYS A 206 0.71 -14.08 29.99
CA LYS A 206 0.28 -12.69 30.20
C LYS A 206 -0.98 -12.37 29.40
N LEU A 207 -1.04 -12.80 28.13
CA LEU A 207 -2.22 -12.62 27.29
C LEU A 207 -3.44 -13.34 27.87
N ILE A 208 -3.29 -14.59 28.30
CA ILE A 208 -4.38 -15.40 28.89
C ILE A 208 -4.91 -14.73 30.18
N LYS A 209 -4.03 -14.17 31.00
CA LYS A 209 -4.42 -13.47 32.22
C LYS A 209 -5.14 -12.15 31.96
N SER A 210 -4.90 -11.50 30.82
CA SER A 210 -5.46 -10.19 30.48
C SER A 210 -6.78 -10.26 29.72
N LEU A 211 -7.21 -11.44 29.23
CA LEU A 211 -8.40 -11.64 28.43
C LEU A 211 -9.28 -12.74 29.00
N PRO A 212 -10.62 -12.67 28.86
CA PRO A 212 -11.50 -13.77 29.23
C PRO A 212 -11.22 -15.01 28.35
N LEU A 213 -11.35 -16.21 28.93
CA LEU A 213 -11.05 -17.48 28.24
C LEU A 213 -11.83 -17.67 26.94
N GLU A 214 -13.07 -17.19 26.87
CA GLU A 214 -13.91 -17.24 25.68
C GLU A 214 -13.33 -16.41 24.51
N ALA A 215 -12.44 -15.47 24.82
CA ALA A 215 -11.72 -14.66 23.83
C ALA A 215 -10.52 -15.41 23.20
N LEU A 216 -10.18 -16.63 23.67
CA LEU A 216 -8.98 -17.36 23.30
C LEU A 216 -9.33 -18.77 22.80
N LYS A 217 -9.85 -18.89 21.59
CA LYS A 217 -10.30 -20.17 21.00
C LYS A 217 -9.19 -20.91 20.27
N THR A 218 -8.48 -20.21 19.40
CA THR A 218 -7.40 -20.80 18.60
C THR A 218 -6.21 -19.89 18.42
N PHE A 219 -5.04 -20.45 18.44
CA PHE A 219 -3.80 -19.76 18.05
C PHE A 219 -3.25 -20.33 16.74
N THR A 220 -2.68 -19.47 15.91
CA THR A 220 -2.02 -19.87 14.66
C THR A 220 -0.70 -19.14 14.52
N SER A 221 0.40 -19.89 14.42
CA SER A 221 1.75 -19.34 14.23
C SER A 221 2.47 -19.92 13.01
N ASP A 222 3.70 -19.47 12.74
CA ASP A 222 4.63 -20.23 11.91
C ASP A 222 5.28 -21.35 12.73
N ARG A 223 6.21 -22.07 12.10
CA ARG A 223 6.96 -23.18 12.72
C ARG A 223 8.26 -22.68 13.36
N GLY A 224 8.24 -21.49 14.00
CA GLY A 224 9.38 -20.97 14.75
C GLY A 224 9.66 -21.82 16.00
N LYS A 225 10.94 -21.93 16.39
CA LYS A 225 11.36 -22.70 17.58
C LYS A 225 10.73 -22.18 18.87
N GLU A 226 10.44 -20.89 18.93
CA GLU A 226 9.76 -20.23 20.06
C GLU A 226 8.34 -20.76 20.28
N PHE A 227 7.68 -21.26 19.25
CA PHE A 227 6.34 -21.83 19.36
C PHE A 227 6.34 -23.33 19.74
N ALA A 228 7.50 -23.91 20.08
CA ALA A 228 7.55 -25.25 20.66
C ALA A 228 6.84 -25.38 22.02
N CYS A 229 6.35 -24.24 22.58
CA CYS A 229 5.48 -24.22 23.76
C CYS A 229 4.02 -24.59 23.47
N TYR A 230 3.67 -24.94 22.24
CA TYR A 230 2.28 -25.17 21.81
C TYR A 230 1.56 -26.25 22.66
N GLU A 231 2.26 -27.31 23.09
CA GLU A 231 1.67 -28.35 23.94
C GLU A 231 1.24 -27.81 25.31
N ASP A 232 2.05 -26.91 25.89
CA ASP A 232 1.73 -26.26 27.15
C ASP A 232 0.55 -25.30 27.00
N VAL A 233 0.37 -24.69 25.84
CA VAL A 233 -0.80 -23.84 25.50
C VAL A 233 -2.06 -24.71 25.27
N GLU A 234 -1.95 -25.85 24.58
CA GLU A 234 -3.08 -26.76 24.39
C GLU A 234 -3.59 -27.36 25.70
N LYS A 235 -2.73 -27.61 26.69
CA LYS A 235 -3.14 -28.00 28.05
C LYS A 235 -4.01 -26.96 28.75
N ARG A 236 -3.95 -25.69 28.33
CA ARG A 236 -4.80 -24.59 28.82
C ARG A 236 -6.14 -24.47 28.08
N GLY A 237 -6.46 -25.42 27.17
CA GLY A 237 -7.71 -25.49 26.42
C GLY A 237 -7.71 -24.68 25.11
N ILE A 238 -6.58 -24.10 24.69
CA ILE A 238 -6.48 -23.30 23.47
C ILE A 238 -5.89 -24.18 22.34
N ASN A 239 -6.64 -24.37 21.26
CA ASN A 239 -6.14 -25.15 20.12
C ASN A 239 -5.04 -24.41 19.36
N PHE A 240 -3.91 -25.08 19.10
CA PHE A 240 -2.76 -24.48 18.43
C PHE A 240 -2.54 -25.06 17.02
N TYR A 241 -2.40 -24.19 16.01
CA TYR A 241 -2.23 -24.56 14.62
C TYR A 241 -0.98 -23.90 14.02
N PHE A 242 -0.33 -24.61 13.10
CA PHE A 242 0.87 -24.12 12.43
C PHE A 242 0.62 -23.91 10.94
N ALA A 243 1.02 -22.72 10.45
CA ALA A 243 1.04 -22.43 9.03
C ALA A 243 2.00 -23.35 8.28
N ASP A 244 1.72 -23.60 7.01
CA ASP A 244 2.60 -24.36 6.16
C ASP A 244 3.91 -23.60 5.90
N ALA A 245 4.99 -24.33 5.74
CA ALA A 245 6.28 -23.73 5.43
C ALA A 245 6.18 -22.85 4.16
N TYR A 246 6.81 -21.68 4.19
CA TYR A 246 6.81 -20.72 3.08
C TYR A 246 5.45 -20.13 2.69
N SER A 247 4.42 -20.29 3.50
CA SER A 247 3.06 -19.86 3.24
C SER A 247 2.68 -18.63 4.07
N ALA A 248 3.45 -17.55 3.94
CA ALA A 248 3.24 -16.30 4.70
C ALA A 248 1.82 -15.72 4.51
N TRP A 249 1.20 -15.93 3.34
CA TRP A 249 -0.18 -15.50 3.06
C TRP A 249 -1.23 -16.09 3.99
N GLN A 250 -0.94 -17.26 4.61
CA GLN A 250 -1.84 -17.89 5.56
C GLN A 250 -1.98 -17.07 6.87
N ARG A 251 -1.04 -16.16 7.14
CA ARG A 251 -0.97 -15.26 8.30
C ARG A 251 -0.89 -13.78 7.89
N GLY A 252 -1.62 -13.40 6.85
CA GLY A 252 -1.57 -12.03 6.30
C GLY A 252 -1.99 -10.93 7.28
N SER A 253 -2.78 -11.23 8.32
CA SER A 253 -3.14 -10.27 9.36
C SER A 253 -1.91 -9.86 10.16
N ASN A 254 -1.11 -10.82 10.58
CA ASN A 254 0.11 -10.60 11.34
C ASN A 254 1.18 -9.84 10.53
N GLU A 255 1.40 -10.24 9.28
CA GLU A 255 2.36 -9.57 8.41
C GLU A 255 2.04 -8.08 8.27
N ASN A 256 0.75 -7.75 8.06
CA ASN A 256 0.28 -6.38 7.96
C ASN A 256 0.48 -5.59 9.26
N SER A 257 0.06 -6.15 10.41
CA SER A 257 0.13 -5.48 11.71
C SER A 257 1.58 -5.32 12.18
N ASN A 258 2.42 -6.34 11.99
CA ASN A 258 3.85 -6.25 12.27
C ASN A 258 4.56 -5.22 11.37
N GLY A 259 4.07 -5.03 10.14
CA GLY A 259 4.55 -3.98 9.27
C GLY A 259 4.26 -2.59 9.84
N LEU A 260 3.04 -2.34 10.35
CA LEU A 260 2.65 -1.08 11.00
C LEU A 260 3.46 -0.83 12.27
N LEU A 261 3.61 -1.86 13.12
CA LEU A 261 4.43 -1.76 14.32
C LEU A 261 5.86 -1.31 14.02
N ARG A 262 6.46 -1.86 12.94
CA ARG A 262 7.83 -1.51 12.53
C ARG A 262 7.98 -0.10 11.98
N GLU A 263 6.92 0.55 11.56
CA GLU A 263 6.93 1.97 11.16
C GLU A 263 6.96 2.89 12.38
N ILE A 264 6.29 2.48 13.47
CA ILE A 264 6.24 3.24 14.73
C ILE A 264 7.51 2.99 15.54
N ILE A 265 7.91 1.71 15.67
CA ILE A 265 9.12 1.31 16.40
C ILE A 265 10.23 1.13 15.36
N LEU A 266 11.11 2.12 15.26
CA LEU A 266 12.25 2.10 14.35
C LEU A 266 13.10 0.85 14.62
N ARG A 267 13.49 0.13 13.55
CA ARG A 267 14.26 -1.13 13.58
C ARG A 267 15.57 -1.09 14.39
N ARG A 268 16.03 0.11 14.77
CA ARG A 268 17.26 0.34 15.53
C ARG A 268 17.03 0.60 17.02
N GLN A 269 15.77 0.73 17.47
CA GLN A 269 15.46 0.84 18.88
C GLN A 269 15.57 -0.55 19.53
N ILE A 270 16.36 -0.64 20.58
CA ILE A 270 16.52 -1.85 21.37
C ILE A 270 15.23 -2.02 22.19
N TYR A 271 14.39 -2.99 21.85
CA TYR A 271 13.12 -3.25 22.58
C TYR A 271 13.30 -3.47 24.08
N LEU A 272 14.51 -3.75 24.56
CA LEU A 272 14.86 -3.79 25.99
C LEU A 272 14.59 -2.47 26.74
N LYS A 273 14.64 -1.32 26.05
CA LYS A 273 14.30 -0.03 26.69
C LYS A 273 12.85 0.04 27.15
N TYR A 274 11.95 -0.68 26.51
CA TYR A 274 10.52 -0.72 26.86
C TYR A 274 10.20 -1.75 27.97
N LEU A 275 11.12 -2.70 28.25
CA LEU A 275 10.99 -3.66 29.36
C LEU A 275 11.25 -3.01 30.73
N LEU A 276 11.97 -1.88 30.76
CA LEU A 276 12.36 -1.19 32.01
C LEU A 276 11.39 -0.05 32.39
N MET A 277 10.35 0.20 31.56
CA MET A 277 9.36 1.27 31.79
C MET A 277 7.95 0.73 32.10
N SER A 278 7.79 -0.57 32.26
CA SER A 278 6.58 -1.27 32.73
C SER A 278 6.86 -1.99 34.04
#